data_e79dada5c05f068ac71d73f4f9307adb
#
_entry.id   e79dada5c05f068ac71d73f4f9307adb
#
_cell.length_a   1.000
_cell.length_b   1.000
_cell.length_c   1.000
_cell.angle_alpha   90.00
_cell.angle_beta   90.00
_cell.angle_gamma   90.00
#
_symmetry.space_group_name_H-M   'P 1'
#
loop_
_entity.id
_entity.type
_entity.pdbx_description
1 polymer ?
#
loop_
_entity_poly.entity_id
_entity_poly.type
_entity_poly.pdbx_seq_one_letter_code
_entity_poly.pdbx_strand_id
1 'polypeptide(L)'
;ESGVKMLLGELDDALKRGAKIRILTGNYLGITQPSALYLIKHKLGDQVDLRFYNEKNRSFHPKSYMFHYKDYSELYIGSSNISRSALTSGIEWNYRFSNKTDPINYEKFYNTFVDLFENHSIVIDDEELKKYSKNWHRPAVSKDLDRYDLQDDKETSNQIPLFEPRGAQIEALCALENTREEGARRALVQAATGVGKTYLAAFDSKNYERVLFVAHREEILRQAAESFKN
;
A
#
# COMPACT_ATOMS: atom_id res chain seq x y z
N GLU A 1 -0.14 3.65 3.30
CA GLU A 1 0.81 2.54 3.49
C GLU A 1 0.43 1.69 4.71
N SER A 2 0.32 2.29 5.90
CA SER A 2 0.04 1.59 7.16
C SER A 2 -1.23 0.74 7.11
N GLY A 3 -2.33 1.30 6.63
CA GLY A 3 -3.59 0.56 6.51
C GLY A 3 -3.53 -0.58 5.47
N VAL A 4 -2.81 -0.38 4.35
CA VAL A 4 -2.62 -1.45 3.36
C VAL A 4 -1.85 -2.61 3.97
N LYS A 5 -0.76 -2.36 4.71
CA LYS A 5 0.01 -3.41 5.39
C LYS A 5 -0.85 -4.29 6.30
N MET A 6 -1.82 -3.70 6.99
CA MET A 6 -2.75 -4.44 7.86
C MET A 6 -3.68 -5.39 7.09
N LEU A 7 -4.04 -5.04 5.86
CA LEU A 7 -5.00 -5.79 5.05
C LEU A 7 -4.35 -6.81 4.10
N LEU A 8 -3.04 -6.72 3.85
CA LEU A 8 -2.36 -7.55 2.84
C LEU A 8 -2.56 -9.06 3.08
N GLY A 9 -2.45 -9.50 4.32
CA GLY A 9 -2.63 -10.93 4.66
C GLY A 9 -4.04 -11.42 4.34
N GLU A 10 -5.06 -10.67 4.74
CA GLU A 10 -6.46 -11.01 4.51
C GLU A 10 -6.83 -10.97 3.01
N LEU A 11 -6.26 -10.01 2.26
CA LEU A 11 -6.45 -9.92 0.82
C LEU A 11 -5.79 -11.08 0.09
N ASP A 12 -4.56 -11.45 0.46
CA ASP A 12 -3.85 -12.60 -0.09
C ASP A 12 -4.60 -13.91 0.18
N ASP A 13 -5.09 -14.10 1.40
CA ASP A 13 -5.89 -15.25 1.76
C ASP A 13 -7.25 -15.28 1.03
N ALA A 14 -7.85 -14.13 0.77
CA ALA A 14 -9.06 -14.05 -0.06
C ALA A 14 -8.77 -14.48 -1.51
N LEU A 15 -7.66 -14.03 -2.10
CA LEU A 15 -7.22 -14.44 -3.44
C LEU A 15 -6.96 -15.95 -3.52
N LYS A 16 -6.29 -16.53 -2.52
CA LYS A 16 -6.05 -17.99 -2.43
C LYS A 16 -7.36 -18.78 -2.37
N ARG A 17 -8.42 -18.20 -1.79
CA ARG A 17 -9.79 -18.79 -1.80
C ARG A 17 -10.55 -18.56 -3.11
N GLY A 18 -9.95 -17.92 -4.11
CA GLY A 18 -10.52 -17.66 -5.42
C GLY A 18 -11.33 -16.36 -5.52
N ALA A 19 -11.21 -15.45 -4.56
CA ALA A 19 -11.85 -14.14 -4.65
C ALA A 19 -11.23 -13.30 -5.78
N LYS A 20 -12.05 -12.46 -6.41
CA LYS A 20 -11.60 -11.43 -7.35
C LYS A 20 -11.60 -10.09 -6.64
N ILE A 21 -10.51 -9.38 -6.68
CA ILE A 21 -10.35 -8.09 -5.99
C ILE A 21 -10.21 -6.98 -7.01
N ARG A 22 -11.03 -5.95 -6.88
CA ARG A 22 -10.97 -4.71 -7.68
C ARG A 22 -10.77 -3.53 -6.73
N ILE A 23 -9.78 -2.70 -7.00
CA ILE A 23 -9.46 -1.53 -6.19
C ILE A 23 -9.44 -0.30 -7.09
N LEU A 24 -10.31 0.67 -6.77
CA LEU A 24 -10.32 1.99 -7.40
C LEU A 24 -9.81 3.02 -6.40
N THR A 25 -8.76 3.71 -6.74
CA THR A 25 -8.19 4.79 -5.92
C THR A 25 -8.02 6.06 -6.75
N GLY A 26 -7.69 7.17 -6.09
CA GLY A 26 -7.45 8.45 -6.75
C GLY A 26 -6.22 9.13 -6.19
N ASN A 27 -5.78 10.16 -6.87
CA ASN A 27 -4.67 11.03 -6.45
C ASN A 27 -5.13 12.28 -5.69
N TYR A 28 -6.36 12.27 -5.18
CA TYR A 28 -6.94 13.43 -4.47
C TYR A 28 -6.04 13.89 -3.33
N LEU A 29 -5.66 15.15 -3.36
CA LEU A 29 -4.71 15.78 -2.42
C LEU A 29 -3.38 15.03 -2.23
N GLY A 30 -3.01 14.11 -3.13
CA GLY A 30 -1.79 13.30 -2.99
C GLY A 30 -1.76 12.36 -1.78
N ILE A 31 -2.91 12.04 -1.18
CA ILE A 31 -3.00 11.20 0.02
C ILE A 31 -2.63 9.73 -0.28
N THR A 32 -2.93 9.26 -1.50
CA THR A 32 -2.55 7.91 -1.91
C THR A 32 -1.03 7.81 -2.03
N GLN A 33 -0.41 7.07 -1.15
CA GLN A 33 1.06 6.89 -1.13
C GLN A 33 1.48 5.89 -2.20
N PRO A 34 2.49 6.20 -3.05
CA PRO A 34 3.01 5.24 -4.04
C PRO A 34 3.44 3.91 -3.43
N SER A 35 4.08 3.94 -2.26
CA SER A 35 4.48 2.74 -1.52
C SER A 35 3.32 1.80 -1.19
N ALA A 36 2.12 2.32 -0.95
CA ALA A 36 0.93 1.50 -0.74
C ALA A 36 0.52 0.75 -2.02
N LEU A 37 0.62 1.40 -3.17
CA LEU A 37 0.32 0.78 -4.47
C LEU A 37 1.37 -0.26 -4.86
N TYR A 38 2.66 0.04 -4.62
CA TYR A 38 3.75 -0.94 -4.78
C TYR A 38 3.53 -2.18 -3.92
N LEU A 39 3.13 -2.01 -2.65
CA LEU A 39 2.83 -3.13 -1.77
C LEU A 39 1.69 -4.02 -2.31
N ILE A 40 0.62 -3.42 -2.81
CA ILE A 40 -0.50 -4.15 -3.40
C ILE A 40 -0.03 -4.93 -4.62
N LYS A 41 0.60 -4.27 -5.60
CA LYS A 41 1.08 -4.93 -6.82
C LYS A 41 2.08 -6.04 -6.53
N HIS A 42 3.05 -5.76 -5.68
CA HIS A 42 4.15 -6.70 -5.41
C HIS A 42 3.71 -7.92 -4.59
N LYS A 43 2.81 -7.73 -3.62
CA LYS A 43 2.36 -8.82 -2.74
C LYS A 43 1.18 -9.61 -3.31
N LEU A 44 0.30 -8.96 -4.04
CA LEU A 44 -0.93 -9.57 -4.54
C LEU A 44 -0.90 -9.82 -6.06
N GLY A 45 0.09 -9.24 -6.76
CA GLY A 45 0.32 -9.45 -8.18
C GLY A 45 -0.84 -9.00 -9.07
N ASP A 46 -0.90 -9.58 -10.27
CA ASP A 46 -1.91 -9.28 -11.28
C ASP A 46 -3.31 -9.87 -10.97
N GLN A 47 -3.45 -10.53 -9.82
CA GLN A 47 -4.75 -11.04 -9.37
C GLN A 47 -5.67 -9.93 -8.82
N VAL A 48 -5.11 -8.73 -8.59
CA VAL A 48 -5.85 -7.55 -8.17
C VAL A 48 -5.94 -6.56 -9.33
N ASP A 49 -7.17 -6.25 -9.76
CA ASP A 49 -7.40 -5.17 -10.73
C ASP A 49 -7.36 -3.83 -9.98
N LEU A 50 -6.21 -3.16 -10.06
CA LEU A 50 -5.91 -1.91 -9.38
C LEU A 50 -5.93 -0.76 -10.37
N ARG A 51 -6.78 0.24 -10.11
CA ARG A 51 -6.99 1.37 -11.03
C ARG A 51 -6.97 2.72 -10.35
N PHE A 52 -6.55 3.75 -11.09
CA PHE A 52 -6.71 5.15 -10.76
C PHE A 52 -7.97 5.73 -11.41
N TYR A 53 -8.78 6.45 -10.62
CA TYR A 53 -9.77 7.35 -11.16
C TYR A 53 -9.10 8.46 -11.97
N ASN A 54 -9.51 8.66 -13.22
CA ASN A 54 -8.79 9.49 -14.20
C ASN A 54 -9.68 10.56 -14.86
N GLU A 55 -10.55 11.21 -14.10
CA GLU A 55 -11.33 12.34 -14.61
C GLU A 55 -10.67 13.66 -14.22
N LYS A 56 -10.48 14.53 -15.21
CA LYS A 56 -10.01 15.88 -15.00
C LYS A 56 -11.12 16.71 -14.31
N ASN A 57 -10.74 17.55 -13.36
CA ASN A 57 -11.63 18.48 -12.65
C ASN A 57 -12.70 17.84 -11.73
N ARG A 58 -12.57 16.56 -11.40
CA ARG A 58 -13.41 15.89 -10.41
C ARG A 58 -12.55 15.23 -9.34
N SER A 59 -12.81 15.56 -8.08
CA SER A 59 -12.16 14.89 -6.95
C SER A 59 -12.76 13.50 -6.75
N PHE A 60 -11.93 12.51 -6.46
CA PHE A 60 -12.35 11.16 -6.10
C PHE A 60 -12.01 10.89 -4.63
N HIS A 61 -13.02 10.83 -3.76
CA HIS A 61 -12.83 10.63 -2.33
C HIS A 61 -13.87 9.71 -1.66
N PRO A 62 -14.45 8.73 -2.35
CA PRO A 62 -15.35 7.77 -1.72
C PRO A 62 -14.56 6.83 -0.80
N LYS A 63 -15.23 6.32 0.23
CA LYS A 63 -14.80 5.21 1.06
C LYS A 63 -15.93 4.22 1.07
N SER A 64 -15.82 3.21 0.25
CA SER A 64 -16.81 2.14 0.14
C SER A 64 -16.11 0.79 -0.02
N TYR A 65 -16.70 -0.22 0.60
CA TYR A 65 -16.19 -1.58 0.59
C TYR A 65 -17.34 -2.50 0.22
N MET A 66 -17.17 -3.28 -0.85
CA MET A 66 -18.20 -4.20 -1.36
C MET A 66 -17.69 -5.63 -1.22
N PHE A 67 -18.51 -6.48 -0.63
CA PHE A 67 -18.22 -7.89 -0.45
C PHE A 67 -19.31 -8.71 -1.14
N HIS A 68 -18.90 -9.52 -2.11
CA HIS A 68 -19.82 -10.40 -2.86
C HIS A 68 -19.64 -11.83 -2.38
N TYR A 69 -20.71 -12.38 -1.85
CA TYR A 69 -20.79 -13.78 -1.43
C TYR A 69 -21.66 -14.56 -2.44
N LYS A 70 -21.75 -15.88 -2.26
CA LYS A 70 -22.52 -16.72 -3.16
C LYS A 70 -24.00 -16.31 -3.28
N ASP A 71 -24.63 -15.97 -2.14
CA ASP A 71 -26.08 -15.79 -2.07
C ASP A 71 -26.50 -14.35 -1.76
N TYR A 72 -25.56 -13.48 -1.45
CA TYR A 72 -25.83 -12.07 -1.13
C TYR A 72 -24.58 -11.22 -1.30
N SER A 73 -24.77 -9.91 -1.23
CA SER A 73 -23.68 -8.96 -1.28
C SER A 73 -23.90 -7.84 -0.27
N GLU A 74 -22.82 -7.37 0.32
CA GLU A 74 -22.82 -6.29 1.30
C GLU A 74 -22.02 -5.09 0.80
N LEU A 75 -22.46 -3.93 1.24
CA LEU A 75 -21.76 -2.67 0.99
C LEU A 75 -21.64 -1.87 2.28
N TYR A 76 -20.45 -1.38 2.52
CA TYR A 76 -20.14 -0.43 3.58
C TYR A 76 -19.75 0.89 2.93
N ILE A 77 -20.31 1.99 3.41
CA ILE A 77 -20.01 3.34 2.96
C ILE A 77 -19.89 4.27 4.17
N GLY A 78 -18.88 5.12 4.18
CA GLY A 78 -18.69 5.99 5.32
C GLY A 78 -17.43 6.85 5.24
N SER A 79 -16.83 7.10 6.39
CA SER A 79 -15.66 7.94 6.53
C SER A 79 -14.32 7.19 6.53
N SER A 80 -14.33 5.86 6.74
CA SER A 80 -13.14 5.04 6.94
C SER A 80 -12.25 4.94 5.71
N ASN A 81 -11.08 5.54 5.77
CA ASN A 81 -10.02 5.32 4.79
C ASN A 81 -9.28 3.99 5.07
N ILE A 82 -8.51 3.50 4.09
CA ILE A 82 -7.52 2.43 4.33
C ILE A 82 -6.28 3.06 4.99
N SER A 83 -6.42 3.44 6.25
CA SER A 83 -5.34 3.92 7.13
C SER A 83 -5.35 3.13 8.42
N ARG A 84 -4.22 3.07 9.14
CA ARG A 84 -4.16 2.35 10.42
C ARG A 84 -5.19 2.93 11.39
N SER A 85 -5.19 4.25 11.59
CA SER A 85 -6.11 4.93 12.51
C SER A 85 -7.58 4.64 12.20
N ALA A 86 -8.00 4.71 10.95
CA ALA A 86 -9.39 4.42 10.56
C ALA A 86 -9.78 2.95 10.73
N LEU A 87 -8.80 2.03 10.70
CA LEU A 87 -9.04 0.59 10.87
C LEU A 87 -8.91 0.12 12.32
N THR A 88 -8.40 0.94 13.24
CA THR A 88 -8.14 0.55 14.64
C THR A 88 -8.79 1.50 15.65
N SER A 89 -8.21 2.67 15.91
CA SER A 89 -8.51 3.55 17.03
C SER A 89 -9.35 4.78 16.66
N GLY A 90 -9.40 5.12 15.35
CA GLY A 90 -10.16 6.28 14.89
C GLY A 90 -11.67 6.14 15.05
N ILE A 91 -12.33 7.26 15.31
CA ILE A 91 -13.81 7.29 15.34
C ILE A 91 -14.31 7.46 13.92
N GLU A 92 -14.90 6.40 13.38
CA GLU A 92 -15.38 6.36 12.01
C GLU A 92 -16.87 5.98 11.97
N TRP A 93 -17.57 6.57 11.04
CA TRP A 93 -18.98 6.26 10.80
C TRP A 93 -19.13 5.52 9.48
N ASN A 94 -19.66 4.29 9.57
CA ASN A 94 -19.95 3.49 8.37
C ASN A 94 -21.38 2.98 8.43
N TYR A 95 -22.06 3.09 7.32
CA TYR A 95 -23.38 2.50 7.13
C TYR A 95 -23.24 1.22 6.32
N ARG A 96 -23.80 0.13 6.83
CA ARG A 96 -23.83 -1.19 6.18
C ARG A 96 -25.22 -1.50 5.67
N PHE A 97 -25.31 -1.94 4.44
CA PHE A 97 -26.53 -2.50 3.85
C PHE A 97 -26.19 -3.58 2.83
N SER A 98 -27.20 -4.31 2.36
CA SER A 98 -27.02 -5.43 1.45
C SER A 98 -28.04 -5.39 0.32
N ASN A 99 -27.80 -6.18 -0.73
CA ASN A 99 -28.76 -6.38 -1.80
C ASN A 99 -30.05 -7.07 -1.33
N LYS A 100 -30.08 -7.64 -0.11
CA LYS A 100 -31.29 -8.22 0.51
C LYS A 100 -32.06 -7.22 1.35
N THR A 101 -31.36 -6.33 2.07
CA THR A 101 -31.98 -5.36 2.99
C THR A 101 -32.38 -4.07 2.29
N ASP A 102 -31.62 -3.63 1.30
CA ASP A 102 -31.87 -2.43 0.50
C ASP A 102 -31.36 -2.63 -0.94
N PRO A 103 -32.10 -3.41 -1.75
CA PRO A 103 -31.66 -3.75 -3.09
C PRO A 103 -31.54 -2.54 -4.02
N ILE A 104 -32.41 -1.54 -3.87
CA ILE A 104 -32.46 -0.36 -4.74
C ILE A 104 -31.18 0.48 -4.56
N ASN A 105 -30.83 0.82 -3.33
CA ASN A 105 -29.62 1.59 -3.06
C ASN A 105 -28.35 0.76 -3.33
N TYR A 106 -28.35 -0.54 -2.99
CA TYR A 106 -27.23 -1.42 -3.30
C TYR A 106 -26.92 -1.40 -4.81
N GLU A 107 -27.93 -1.62 -5.66
CA GLU A 107 -27.76 -1.62 -7.12
C GLU A 107 -27.25 -0.28 -7.64
N LYS A 108 -27.77 0.82 -7.12
CA LYS A 108 -27.32 2.17 -7.49
C LYS A 108 -25.83 2.38 -7.18
N PHE A 109 -25.38 2.02 -5.98
CA PHE A 109 -23.96 2.17 -5.61
C PHE A 109 -23.07 1.21 -6.39
N TYR A 110 -23.51 -0.04 -6.59
CA TYR A 110 -22.78 -1.02 -7.37
C TYR A 110 -22.61 -0.57 -8.83
N ASN A 111 -23.66 -0.11 -9.48
CA ASN A 111 -23.62 0.38 -10.85
C ASN A 111 -22.75 1.64 -10.96
N THR A 112 -22.80 2.53 -9.97
CA THR A 112 -21.89 3.69 -9.90
C THR A 112 -20.42 3.26 -9.80
N PHE A 113 -20.12 2.26 -8.95
CA PHE A 113 -18.76 1.73 -8.86
C PHE A 113 -18.32 1.12 -10.19
N VAL A 114 -19.16 0.31 -10.82
CA VAL A 114 -18.85 -0.32 -12.12
C VAL A 114 -18.57 0.74 -13.18
N ASP A 115 -19.41 1.76 -13.27
CA ASP A 115 -19.24 2.86 -14.23
C ASP A 115 -17.91 3.61 -13.99
N LEU A 116 -17.63 3.99 -12.76
CA LEU A 116 -16.37 4.67 -12.39
C LEU A 116 -15.16 3.79 -12.68
N PHE A 117 -15.27 2.49 -12.42
CA PHE A 117 -14.19 1.54 -12.59
C PHE A 117 -13.90 1.24 -14.06
N GLU A 118 -14.92 1.02 -14.88
CA GLU A 118 -14.74 0.62 -16.27
C GLU A 118 -14.56 1.81 -17.22
N ASN A 119 -15.27 2.92 -16.98
CA ASN A 119 -15.36 4.03 -17.92
C ASN A 119 -14.54 5.27 -17.51
N HIS A 120 -14.21 5.41 -16.22
CA HIS A 120 -13.56 6.61 -15.67
C HIS A 120 -12.25 6.34 -14.93
N SER A 121 -11.62 5.21 -15.23
CA SER A 121 -10.35 4.84 -14.59
C SER A 121 -9.33 4.31 -15.59
N ILE A 122 -8.08 4.29 -15.14
CA ILE A 122 -6.96 3.68 -15.86
C ILE A 122 -6.32 2.60 -14.97
N VAL A 123 -5.85 1.53 -15.61
CA VAL A 123 -5.10 0.47 -14.92
C VAL A 123 -3.78 1.03 -14.41
N ILE A 124 -3.44 0.72 -13.18
CA ILE A 124 -2.13 1.05 -12.60
C ILE A 124 -1.16 -0.08 -12.98
N ASP A 125 -0.56 0.04 -14.15
CA ASP A 125 0.59 -0.78 -14.53
C ASP A 125 1.90 -0.23 -13.93
N ASP A 126 3.02 -0.86 -14.25
CA ASP A 126 4.32 -0.46 -13.69
C ASP A 126 4.80 0.89 -14.22
N GLU A 127 4.45 1.24 -15.46
CA GLU A 127 4.79 2.54 -16.04
C GLU A 127 3.98 3.65 -15.37
N GLU A 128 2.68 3.47 -15.21
CA GLU A 128 1.82 4.47 -14.57
C GLU A 128 2.17 4.62 -13.08
N LEU A 129 2.49 3.53 -12.38
CA LEU A 129 2.94 3.58 -10.99
C LEU A 129 4.27 4.32 -10.85
N LYS A 130 5.23 4.04 -11.72
CA LYS A 130 6.53 4.73 -11.76
C LYS A 130 6.38 6.22 -12.05
N LYS A 131 5.52 6.57 -13.00
CA LYS A 131 5.19 7.95 -13.34
C LYS A 131 4.50 8.66 -12.17
N TYR A 132 3.56 8.00 -11.51
CA TYR A 132 2.89 8.53 -10.33
C TYR A 132 3.87 8.77 -9.19
N SER A 133 4.72 7.78 -8.86
CA SER A 133 5.73 7.89 -7.80
C SER A 133 6.70 9.05 -8.06
N LYS A 134 7.17 9.21 -9.30
CA LYS A 134 8.09 10.30 -9.67
C LYS A 134 7.49 11.69 -9.46
N ASN A 135 6.18 11.84 -9.69
CA ASN A 135 5.47 13.12 -9.61
C ASN A 135 4.81 13.35 -8.23
N TRP A 136 4.79 12.33 -7.39
CA TRP A 136 4.13 12.42 -6.10
C TRP A 136 4.97 13.24 -5.10
N HIS A 137 4.31 14.16 -4.44
CA HIS A 137 4.89 14.94 -3.35
C HIS A 137 4.06 14.72 -2.09
N ARG A 138 4.73 14.45 -0.99
CA ARG A 138 4.06 14.21 0.28
C ARG A 138 3.27 15.45 0.72
N PRO A 139 1.95 15.38 0.86
CA PRO A 139 1.14 16.51 1.30
C PRO A 139 1.50 16.92 2.74
N ALA A 140 1.38 18.22 3.05
CA ALA A 140 1.59 18.71 4.42
C ALA A 140 0.63 18.06 5.43
N VAL A 141 -0.61 17.81 5.03
CA VAL A 141 -1.65 17.15 5.84
C VAL A 141 -1.27 15.73 6.25
N SER A 142 -0.48 15.00 5.44
CA SER A 142 -0.08 13.63 5.79
C SER A 142 0.92 13.56 6.95
N LYS A 143 1.59 14.65 7.29
CA LYS A 143 2.49 14.68 8.46
C LYS A 143 1.73 14.56 9.78
N ASP A 144 0.53 15.08 9.84
CA ASP A 144 -0.30 15.01 11.04
C ASP A 144 -0.97 13.63 11.15
N LEU A 145 -1.43 13.06 10.02
CA LEU A 145 -1.99 11.71 9.99
C LEU A 145 -0.95 10.65 10.42
N ASP A 146 0.31 10.79 9.96
CA ASP A 146 1.38 9.88 10.38
C ASP A 146 1.73 9.98 11.87
N ARG A 147 1.52 11.14 12.50
CA ARG A 147 1.71 11.27 13.96
C ARG A 147 0.70 10.43 14.74
N TYR A 148 -0.55 10.39 14.30
CA TYR A 148 -1.57 9.53 14.92
C TYR A 148 -1.24 8.05 14.70
N ASP A 149 -0.85 7.66 13.49
CA ASP A 149 -0.44 6.28 13.19
C ASP A 149 0.79 5.84 14.02
N LEU A 150 1.75 6.74 14.28
CA LEU A 150 2.95 6.47 15.09
C LEU A 150 2.67 6.47 16.61
N GLN A 151 1.64 7.17 17.08
CA GLN A 151 1.23 7.13 18.48
C GLN A 151 0.55 5.81 18.83
N ASP A 152 -0.30 5.31 17.96
CA ASP A 152 -0.94 3.99 18.10
C ASP A 152 0.09 2.85 18.16
N ASP A 153 1.20 2.94 17.40
CA ASP A 153 2.30 1.95 17.46
C ASP A 153 2.98 1.92 18.87
N LYS A 154 2.98 3.03 19.61
CA LYS A 154 3.59 3.09 20.95
C LYS A 154 2.69 2.55 22.06
N GLU A 155 1.38 2.69 21.91
CA GLU A 155 0.42 2.24 22.92
C GLU A 155 0.08 0.73 22.80
N THR A 156 0.22 0.16 21.60
CA THR A 156 -0.11 -1.25 21.35
C THR A 156 1.08 -2.21 21.45
N SER A 157 2.31 -1.71 21.57
CA SER A 157 3.51 -2.58 21.48
C SER A 157 4.24 -2.73 22.81
N ASN A 158 3.87 -3.77 23.57
CA ASN A 158 4.82 -4.54 24.37
C ASN A 158 5.60 -5.56 23.49
N GLN A 159 5.56 -5.43 22.16
CA GLN A 159 6.25 -6.28 21.22
C GLN A 159 7.50 -5.58 20.70
N ILE A 160 8.58 -6.33 20.57
CA ILE A 160 9.85 -5.91 19.94
C ILE A 160 9.50 -5.25 18.60
N PRO A 161 9.92 -4.00 18.34
CA PRO A 161 9.59 -3.32 17.10
C PRO A 161 10.07 -4.15 15.91
N LEU A 162 9.15 -4.69 15.14
CA LEU A 162 9.47 -5.39 13.91
C LEU A 162 10.04 -4.36 12.94
N PHE A 163 11.30 -4.51 12.58
CA PHE A 163 11.91 -3.65 11.56
C PHE A 163 11.33 -4.00 10.20
N GLU A 164 10.54 -3.10 9.63
CA GLU A 164 9.91 -3.26 8.33
C GLU A 164 10.31 -2.13 7.37
N PRO A 165 10.43 -2.43 6.06
CA PRO A 165 10.66 -1.40 5.06
C PRO A 165 9.51 -0.39 5.01
N ARG A 166 9.83 0.89 4.75
CA ARG A 166 8.85 2.00 4.73
C ARG A 166 9.11 2.95 3.56
N GLY A 167 8.04 3.51 3.02
CA GLY A 167 8.09 4.55 1.97
C GLY A 167 9.00 4.18 0.81
N ALA A 168 9.97 5.01 0.50
CA ALA A 168 10.90 4.82 -0.61
C ALA A 168 11.75 3.52 -0.52
N GLN A 169 11.88 2.91 0.67
CA GLN A 169 12.54 1.60 0.79
C GLN A 169 11.70 0.50 0.13
N ILE A 170 10.38 0.53 0.26
CA ILE A 170 9.46 -0.42 -0.38
C ILE A 170 9.60 -0.31 -1.90
N GLU A 171 9.56 0.90 -2.42
CA GLU A 171 9.69 1.16 -3.86
C GLU A 171 11.03 0.65 -4.40
N ALA A 172 12.13 0.91 -3.66
CA ALA A 172 13.46 0.44 -4.04
C ALA A 172 13.60 -1.08 -4.00
N LEU A 173 13.00 -1.75 -2.99
CA LEU A 173 13.01 -3.21 -2.88
C LEU A 173 12.24 -3.85 -4.04
N CYS A 174 11.06 -3.34 -4.36
CA CYS A 174 10.28 -3.82 -5.51
C CYS A 174 11.06 -3.63 -6.82
N ALA A 175 11.70 -2.47 -7.02
CA ALA A 175 12.52 -2.23 -8.22
C ALA A 175 13.74 -3.16 -8.31
N LEU A 176 14.37 -3.49 -7.18
CA LEU A 176 15.49 -4.43 -7.13
C LEU A 176 15.04 -5.86 -7.46
N GLU A 177 13.88 -6.28 -6.97
CA GLU A 177 13.32 -7.60 -7.24
C GLU A 177 12.95 -7.75 -8.73
N ASN A 178 12.20 -6.80 -9.29
CA ASN A 178 11.89 -6.78 -10.73
C ASN A 178 13.17 -6.82 -11.60
N THR A 179 14.20 -6.05 -11.23
CA THR A 179 15.49 -6.03 -11.93
C THR A 179 16.18 -7.42 -11.89
N ARG A 180 16.03 -8.19 -10.82
CA ARG A 180 16.55 -9.56 -10.72
C ARG A 180 15.75 -10.54 -11.57
N GLU A 181 14.43 -10.41 -11.57
CA GLU A 181 13.55 -11.24 -12.43
C GLU A 181 13.84 -11.03 -13.89
N GLU A 182 14.19 -9.81 -14.31
CA GLU A 182 14.68 -9.48 -15.65
C GLU A 182 16.09 -10.06 -15.96
N GLY A 183 16.72 -10.73 -14.99
CA GLY A 183 18.02 -11.39 -15.14
C GLY A 183 19.24 -10.51 -14.89
N ALA A 184 19.07 -9.28 -14.42
CA ALA A 184 20.20 -8.41 -14.11
C ALA A 184 20.94 -8.87 -12.85
N ARG A 185 22.27 -8.93 -12.94
CA ARG A 185 23.16 -9.34 -11.83
C ARG A 185 23.70 -8.17 -11.01
N ARG A 186 23.43 -6.95 -11.41
CA ARG A 186 23.93 -5.72 -10.77
C ARG A 186 22.84 -4.66 -10.84
N ALA A 187 22.68 -3.93 -9.76
CA ALA A 187 21.78 -2.78 -9.70
C ALA A 187 22.45 -1.62 -8.95
N LEU A 188 22.07 -0.39 -9.28
CA LEU A 188 22.48 0.82 -8.58
C LEU A 188 21.26 1.44 -7.91
N VAL A 189 21.32 1.60 -6.59
CA VAL A 189 20.31 2.33 -5.83
C VAL A 189 20.84 3.70 -5.43
N GLN A 190 20.23 4.75 -5.98
CA GLN A 190 20.52 6.12 -5.58
C GLN A 190 19.40 6.63 -4.67
N ALA A 191 19.74 6.98 -3.43
CA ALA A 191 18.77 7.47 -2.46
C ALA A 191 19.38 8.61 -1.63
N ALA A 192 18.52 9.57 -1.22
CA ALA A 192 18.91 10.70 -0.38
C ALA A 192 19.45 10.24 0.99
N THR A 193 20.11 11.16 1.69
CA THR A 193 20.48 10.96 3.09
C THR A 193 19.24 10.84 3.96
N GLY A 194 19.29 9.98 4.98
CA GLY A 194 18.16 9.78 5.90
C GLY A 194 17.08 8.77 5.44
N VAL A 195 17.11 8.29 4.20
CA VAL A 195 16.18 7.25 3.72
C VAL A 195 16.41 5.88 4.37
N GLY A 196 17.53 5.67 5.08
CA GLY A 196 17.84 4.39 5.70
C GLY A 196 18.43 3.37 4.71
N LYS A 197 19.40 3.80 3.88
CA LYS A 197 20.07 2.94 2.88
C LYS A 197 20.65 1.66 3.46
N THR A 198 21.17 1.71 4.68
CA THR A 198 21.73 0.54 5.36
C THR A 198 20.65 -0.48 5.69
N TYR A 199 19.50 -0.04 6.19
CA TYR A 199 18.34 -0.90 6.41
C TYR A 199 17.78 -1.45 5.10
N LEU A 200 17.76 -0.64 4.03
CA LEU A 200 17.37 -1.10 2.71
C LEU A 200 18.26 -2.27 2.26
N ALA A 201 19.58 -2.15 2.42
CA ALA A 201 20.50 -3.23 2.10
C ALA A 201 20.28 -4.48 2.98
N ALA A 202 19.98 -4.30 4.27
CA ALA A 202 19.64 -5.40 5.17
C ALA A 202 18.35 -6.12 4.75
N PHE A 203 17.28 -5.38 4.40
CA PHE A 203 16.04 -5.96 3.90
C PHE A 203 16.23 -6.69 2.58
N ASP A 204 16.98 -6.11 1.65
CA ASP A 204 17.25 -6.71 0.34
C ASP A 204 18.04 -8.01 0.45
N SER A 205 18.91 -8.09 1.45
CA SER A 205 19.79 -9.25 1.68
C SER A 205 19.16 -10.37 2.52
N LYS A 206 17.96 -10.18 3.06
CA LYS A 206 17.30 -11.11 4.01
C LYS A 206 17.20 -12.55 3.51
N ASN A 207 17.07 -12.74 2.20
CA ASN A 207 16.91 -14.06 1.59
C ASN A 207 18.23 -14.72 1.15
N TYR A 208 19.39 -14.11 1.47
CA TYR A 208 20.70 -14.62 1.09
C TYR A 208 21.44 -15.22 2.31
N GLU A 209 21.99 -16.42 2.16
CA GLU A 209 22.76 -17.09 3.21
C GLU A 209 24.08 -16.38 3.53
N ARG A 210 24.66 -15.69 2.55
CA ARG A 210 25.92 -14.99 2.68
C ARG A 210 25.85 -13.62 2.04
N VAL A 211 26.24 -12.61 2.79
CA VAL A 211 26.23 -11.21 2.35
C VAL A 211 27.58 -10.59 2.60
N LEU A 212 28.15 -9.91 1.61
CA LEU A 212 29.34 -9.08 1.75
C LEU A 212 28.92 -7.61 1.69
N PHE A 213 29.06 -6.91 2.80
CA PHE A 213 28.85 -5.47 2.87
C PHE A 213 30.21 -4.74 2.88
N VAL A 214 30.41 -3.83 1.93
CA VAL A 214 31.65 -3.08 1.78
C VAL A 214 31.40 -1.59 1.95
N ALA A 215 32.18 -0.93 2.81
CA ALA A 215 32.15 0.52 2.99
C ALA A 215 33.54 1.06 3.25
N HIS A 216 33.78 2.34 2.97
CA HIS A 216 35.07 2.98 3.09
C HIS A 216 35.41 3.49 4.51
N ARG A 217 34.44 3.46 5.44
CA ARG A 217 34.60 3.90 6.83
C ARG A 217 34.13 2.82 7.80
N GLU A 218 34.93 2.62 8.87
CA GLU A 218 34.64 1.64 9.92
C GLU A 218 33.32 1.93 10.64
N GLU A 219 32.99 3.20 10.88
CA GLU A 219 31.72 3.60 11.50
C GLU A 219 30.49 3.11 10.71
N ILE A 220 30.56 3.18 9.37
CA ILE A 220 29.49 2.69 8.49
C ILE A 220 29.36 1.17 8.61
N LEU A 221 30.49 0.45 8.70
CA LEU A 221 30.50 -1.00 8.87
C LEU A 221 29.91 -1.41 10.21
N ARG A 222 30.21 -0.70 11.29
CA ARG A 222 29.63 -0.96 12.62
C ARG A 222 28.12 -0.74 12.63
N GLN A 223 27.64 0.40 12.08
CA GLN A 223 26.21 0.69 11.96
C GLN A 223 25.50 -0.35 11.08
N ALA A 224 26.14 -0.78 9.98
CA ALA A 224 25.59 -1.82 9.13
C ALA A 224 25.47 -3.15 9.89
N ALA A 225 26.50 -3.57 10.61
CA ALA A 225 26.47 -4.80 11.39
C ALA A 225 25.33 -4.84 12.43
N GLU A 226 25.01 -3.71 13.05
CA GLU A 226 23.83 -3.59 13.93
C GLU A 226 22.51 -3.70 13.15
N SER A 227 22.42 -3.03 11.99
CA SER A 227 21.20 -3.06 11.16
C SER A 227 20.92 -4.44 10.56
N PHE A 228 21.94 -5.26 10.32
CA PHE A 228 21.79 -6.63 9.80
C PHE A 228 21.47 -7.67 10.88
N LYS A 229 21.57 -7.31 12.17
CA LYS A 229 21.21 -8.20 13.30
C LYS A 229 19.74 -8.08 13.71
N ASN A 230 19.08 -6.99 13.34
CA ASN A 230 17.66 -6.70 13.61
C ASN A 230 16.78 -7.20 12.47
#